data_bcb151b392c6ba6a080501ccd42b336a
#
_entry.id   bcb151b392c6ba6a080501ccd42b336a
#
_cell.length_a   1.000
_cell.length_b   1.000
_cell.length_c   1.000
_cell.angle_alpha   90.00
_cell.angle_beta   90.00
_cell.angle_gamma   90.00
#
_symmetry.space_group_name_H-M   'P 1'
#
loop_
_entity.id
_entity.type
_entity.pdbx_description
1 polymer ?
#
loop_
_entity_poly.entity_id
_entity_poly.type
_entity_poly.pdbx_seq_one_letter_code
_entity_poly.pdbx_strand_id
1 'polypeptide(L)'
;GKHGIPSAIAGFSPESLLAAIYSTLRQLIEGQAFLDNCYPELVRREGNPSARRQLQQAMEVVDANWRGVGVIPASGFTLRGAYEALDARRLFPDYADEARKRAGEMPPGCDCARVVLGQCYPDECRLYGTGCTPRHPIGPCMVSDEGACRIWWASGYRDNEWEGRKESVG
;
A
#
# COMPACT_ATOMS: atom_id res chain seq x y z
N GLY A 1 -7.04 4.86 -19.88
CA GLY A 1 -5.73 5.09 -19.29
C GLY A 1 -4.65 4.22 -19.92
N LYS A 2 -3.38 4.50 -19.65
CA LYS A 2 -2.22 3.81 -20.25
C LYS A 2 -2.23 2.27 -20.05
N HIS A 3 -2.85 1.79 -18.98
CA HIS A 3 -2.88 0.37 -18.61
C HIS A 3 -4.24 -0.29 -18.79
N GLY A 4 -5.24 0.42 -19.32
CA GLY A 4 -6.58 -0.13 -19.50
C GLY A 4 -7.32 -0.49 -18.21
N ILE A 5 -6.95 0.14 -17.09
CA ILE A 5 -7.52 -0.14 -15.75
C ILE A 5 -8.46 1.00 -15.38
N PRO A 6 -9.76 0.74 -15.16
CA PRO A 6 -10.68 1.69 -14.55
C PRO A 6 -10.16 2.20 -13.22
N SER A 7 -10.17 3.51 -13.02
CA SER A 7 -9.55 4.12 -11.84
C SER A 7 -10.30 5.37 -11.41
N ALA A 8 -10.41 5.57 -10.10
CA ALA A 8 -10.95 6.81 -9.54
C ALA A 8 -10.14 7.26 -8.32
N ILE A 9 -10.10 8.58 -8.10
CA ILE A 9 -9.52 9.20 -6.91
C ILE A 9 -10.64 9.61 -5.98
N ALA A 10 -10.53 9.25 -4.70
CA ALA A 10 -11.49 9.63 -3.67
C ALA A 10 -10.79 10.31 -2.47
N GLY A 11 -11.56 11.13 -1.74
CA GLY A 11 -11.26 11.48 -0.35
C GLY A 11 -11.75 10.39 0.60
N PHE A 12 -11.68 10.68 1.90
CA PHE A 12 -12.08 9.73 2.94
C PHE A 12 -13.53 9.95 3.45
N SER A 13 -14.29 10.86 2.84
CA SER A 13 -15.71 11.00 3.17
C SER A 13 -16.54 9.90 2.49
N PRO A 14 -17.66 9.46 3.09
CA PRO A 14 -18.54 8.47 2.49
C PRO A 14 -19.00 8.84 1.07
N GLU A 15 -19.34 10.10 0.85
CA GLU A 15 -19.81 10.60 -0.46
C GLU A 15 -18.71 10.48 -1.53
N SER A 16 -17.48 10.87 -1.19
CA SER A 16 -16.35 10.79 -2.12
C SER A 16 -15.99 9.34 -2.45
N LEU A 17 -16.04 8.45 -1.45
CA LEU A 17 -15.82 7.02 -1.65
C LEU A 17 -16.92 6.39 -2.54
N LEU A 18 -18.19 6.68 -2.28
CA LEU A 18 -19.31 6.21 -3.10
C LEU A 18 -19.23 6.73 -4.53
N ALA A 19 -18.86 8.00 -4.73
CA ALA A 19 -18.65 8.57 -6.06
C ALA A 19 -17.55 7.82 -6.84
N ALA A 20 -16.43 7.51 -6.18
CA ALA A 20 -15.33 6.79 -6.81
C ALA A 20 -15.69 5.33 -7.13
N ILE A 21 -16.42 4.64 -6.25
CA ILE A 21 -16.94 3.29 -6.49
C ILE A 21 -17.89 3.32 -7.69
N TYR A 22 -18.86 4.24 -7.69
CA TYR A 22 -19.79 4.41 -8.80
C TYR A 22 -19.08 4.67 -10.13
N SER A 23 -18.11 5.61 -10.15
CA SER A 23 -17.32 5.90 -11.34
C SER A 23 -16.58 4.68 -11.86
N THR A 24 -15.93 3.93 -10.98
CA THR A 24 -15.17 2.73 -11.34
C THR A 24 -16.10 1.64 -11.91
N LEU A 25 -17.23 1.38 -11.27
CA LEU A 25 -18.23 0.41 -11.74
C LEU A 25 -18.81 0.82 -13.11
N ARG A 26 -19.12 2.10 -13.29
CA ARG A 26 -19.61 2.63 -14.56
C ARG A 26 -18.59 2.42 -15.67
N GLN A 27 -17.31 2.72 -15.43
CA GLN A 27 -16.23 2.48 -16.38
C GLN A 27 -16.13 1.01 -16.77
N LEU A 28 -16.28 0.09 -15.81
CA LEU A 28 -16.29 -1.35 -16.06
C LEU A 28 -17.45 -1.77 -16.97
N ILE A 29 -18.67 -1.30 -16.68
CA ILE A 29 -19.89 -1.62 -17.46
C ILE A 29 -19.80 -1.06 -18.88
N GLU A 30 -19.27 0.16 -19.02
CA GLU A 30 -19.13 0.84 -20.32
C GLU A 30 -17.89 0.39 -21.12
N GLY A 31 -17.06 -0.51 -20.56
CA GLY A 31 -15.82 -0.94 -21.20
C GLY A 31 -14.77 0.17 -21.34
N GLN A 32 -14.81 1.17 -20.46
CA GLN A 32 -13.91 2.32 -20.48
C GLN A 32 -12.83 2.20 -19.41
N ALA A 33 -11.70 2.88 -19.60
CA ALA A 33 -10.62 2.91 -18.63
C ALA A 33 -9.94 4.29 -18.63
N PHE A 34 -10.31 5.11 -17.68
CA PHE A 34 -9.71 6.42 -17.43
C PHE A 34 -9.54 6.67 -15.93
N LEU A 35 -8.83 7.71 -15.59
CA LEU A 35 -8.71 8.16 -14.20
C LEU A 35 -9.74 9.26 -13.97
N ASP A 36 -10.76 8.97 -13.14
CA ASP A 36 -11.76 9.94 -12.73
C ASP A 36 -11.35 10.58 -11.38
N ASN A 37 -11.44 11.90 -11.30
CA ASN A 37 -11.13 12.62 -10.07
C ASN A 37 -12.42 13.00 -9.32
N CYS A 38 -12.82 12.16 -8.39
CA CYS A 38 -13.96 12.37 -7.51
C CYS A 38 -13.61 13.20 -6.24
N TYR A 39 -12.44 13.86 -6.23
CA TYR A 39 -11.97 14.70 -5.13
C TYR A 39 -11.24 15.95 -5.63
N PRO A 40 -11.88 16.75 -6.49
CA PRO A 40 -11.21 17.86 -7.18
C PRO A 40 -10.84 19.03 -6.27
N GLU A 41 -11.43 19.13 -5.07
CA GLU A 41 -11.17 20.21 -4.11
C GLU A 41 -9.70 20.18 -3.63
N LEU A 42 -9.14 19.01 -3.43
CA LEU A 42 -7.77 18.83 -2.97
C LEU A 42 -6.84 18.23 -4.02
N VAL A 43 -7.36 17.33 -4.86
CA VAL A 43 -6.54 16.63 -5.84
C VAL A 43 -6.57 17.36 -7.17
N ARG A 44 -5.42 17.82 -7.60
CA ARG A 44 -5.18 18.46 -8.90
C ARG A 44 -4.22 17.63 -9.73
N ARG A 45 -4.35 17.71 -11.05
CA ARG A 45 -3.48 16.97 -11.98
C ARG A 45 -2.00 17.30 -11.78
N GLU A 46 -1.69 18.53 -11.45
CA GLU A 46 -0.33 19.05 -11.22
C GLU A 46 0.19 18.68 -9.81
N GLY A 47 -0.69 18.15 -8.95
CA GLY A 47 -0.41 17.96 -7.54
C GLY A 47 -0.30 19.29 -6.77
N ASN A 48 0.26 19.25 -5.57
CA ASN A 48 0.52 20.46 -4.77
C ASN A 48 1.89 21.04 -5.17
N PRO A 49 1.96 22.21 -5.82
CA PRO A 49 3.24 22.78 -6.29
C PRO A 49 4.22 23.09 -5.15
N SER A 50 3.71 23.48 -3.97
CA SER A 50 4.56 23.77 -2.81
C SER A 50 5.19 22.49 -2.25
N ALA A 51 4.40 21.45 -2.05
CA ALA A 51 4.90 20.15 -1.58
C ALA A 51 5.91 19.55 -2.57
N ARG A 52 5.64 19.64 -3.87
CA ARG A 52 6.57 19.16 -4.91
C ARG A 52 7.90 19.89 -4.89
N ARG A 53 7.88 21.23 -4.73
CA ARG A 53 9.13 22.01 -4.61
C ARG A 53 9.93 21.60 -3.38
N GLN A 54 9.27 21.42 -2.22
CA GLN A 54 9.96 21.00 -1.00
C GLN A 54 10.55 19.60 -1.13
N LEU A 55 9.81 18.66 -1.73
CA LEU A 55 10.33 17.32 -2.02
C LEU A 55 11.55 17.38 -2.94
N GLN A 56 11.47 18.13 -4.04
CA GLN A 56 12.58 18.27 -4.98
C GLN A 56 13.80 18.97 -4.37
N GLN A 57 13.58 19.88 -3.42
CA GLN A 57 14.65 20.56 -2.70
C GLN A 57 15.37 19.64 -1.72
N ALA A 58 14.61 18.86 -0.94
CA ALA A 58 15.15 18.07 0.15
C ALA A 58 15.49 16.63 -0.24
N MET A 59 14.79 16.06 -1.22
CA MET A 59 14.84 14.65 -1.56
C MET A 59 15.30 14.42 -3.01
N GLU A 60 15.89 13.28 -3.25
CA GLU A 60 16.12 12.73 -4.59
C GLU A 60 15.49 11.33 -4.72
N VAL A 61 15.09 11.00 -5.94
CA VAL A 61 14.47 9.70 -6.26
C VAL A 61 15.57 8.65 -6.38
N VAL A 62 15.36 7.52 -5.75
CA VAL A 62 16.28 6.38 -5.79
C VAL A 62 15.51 5.06 -5.99
N ASP A 63 16.23 4.02 -6.37
CA ASP A 63 15.69 2.66 -6.33
C ASP A 63 15.47 2.26 -4.87
N ALA A 64 14.34 1.65 -4.58
CA ALA A 64 14.01 1.22 -3.23
C ALA A 64 13.69 -0.26 -3.16
N ASN A 65 14.18 -0.89 -2.08
CA ASN A 65 13.85 -2.27 -1.77
C ASN A 65 12.56 -2.31 -0.93
N TRP A 66 11.48 -2.76 -1.55
CA TRP A 66 10.18 -2.91 -0.92
C TRP A 66 10.07 -4.28 -0.27
N ARG A 67 9.75 -4.29 1.00
CA ARG A 67 9.72 -5.49 1.83
C ARG A 67 8.85 -6.59 1.22
N GLY A 68 9.45 -7.72 0.88
CA GLY A 68 8.81 -8.88 0.26
C GLY A 68 8.47 -8.73 -1.23
N VAL A 69 8.72 -7.56 -1.83
CA VAL A 69 8.50 -7.30 -3.26
C VAL A 69 9.84 -7.25 -4.02
N GLY A 70 10.89 -6.74 -3.37
CA GLY A 70 12.21 -6.56 -3.96
C GLY A 70 12.48 -5.13 -4.40
N VAL A 71 13.53 -4.94 -5.19
CA VAL A 71 13.95 -3.61 -5.68
C VAL A 71 13.05 -3.15 -6.81
N ILE A 72 12.45 -1.99 -6.62
CA ILE A 72 11.66 -1.30 -7.66
C ILE A 72 12.42 -0.02 -8.07
N PRO A 73 12.76 0.13 -9.36
CA PRO A 73 13.46 1.31 -9.83
C PRO A 73 12.67 2.60 -9.60
N ALA A 74 13.39 3.67 -9.20
CA ALA A 74 12.85 5.02 -9.01
C ALA A 74 11.58 5.07 -8.12
N SER A 75 11.53 4.25 -7.07
CA SER A 75 10.34 4.07 -6.21
C SER A 75 10.52 4.54 -4.78
N GLY A 76 11.66 5.10 -4.44
CA GLY A 76 11.96 5.62 -3.12
C GLY A 76 12.56 7.01 -3.13
N PHE A 77 12.73 7.55 -1.94
CA PHE A 77 13.38 8.85 -1.72
C PHE A 77 14.55 8.71 -0.75
N THR A 78 15.61 9.50 -1.00
CA THR A 78 16.66 9.73 -0.03
C THR A 78 16.92 11.23 0.11
N LEU A 79 17.51 11.65 1.23
CA LEU A 79 17.88 13.05 1.43
C LEU A 79 19.00 13.43 0.46
N ARG A 80 18.88 14.63 -0.12
CA ARG A 80 20.00 15.24 -0.88
C ARG A 80 21.16 15.59 0.04
N GLY A 81 22.37 15.62 -0.51
CA GLY A 81 23.60 15.90 0.25
C GLY A 81 23.56 17.18 1.10
N ALA A 82 22.85 18.22 0.68
CA ALA A 82 22.66 19.44 1.47
C ALA A 82 21.94 19.21 2.82
N TYR A 83 21.19 18.11 2.95
CA TYR A 83 20.45 17.72 4.16
C TYR A 83 21.04 16.50 4.85
N GLU A 84 22.22 16.08 4.45
CA GLU A 84 22.89 14.87 4.95
C GLU A 84 23.09 14.88 6.47
N ALA A 85 23.35 16.05 7.05
CA ALA A 85 23.49 16.25 8.49
C ALA A 85 22.18 15.96 9.27
N LEU A 86 21.03 15.89 8.58
CA LEU A 86 19.71 15.57 9.16
C LEU A 86 19.30 14.11 8.90
N ASP A 87 20.13 13.33 8.22
CA ASP A 87 19.79 11.91 7.97
C ASP A 87 19.92 11.09 9.24
N ALA A 88 18.79 10.67 9.79
CA ALA A 88 18.73 9.84 10.99
C ALA A 88 19.53 8.52 10.86
N ARG A 89 19.67 7.98 9.65
CA ARG A 89 20.48 6.76 9.40
C ARG A 89 21.97 7.00 9.61
N ARG A 90 22.43 8.25 9.45
CA ARG A 90 23.82 8.64 9.70
C ARG A 90 24.03 9.07 11.15
N LEU A 91 23.02 9.72 11.74
CA LEU A 91 23.06 10.13 13.14
C LEU A 91 22.99 8.93 14.09
N PHE A 92 22.31 7.86 13.67
CA PHE A 92 22.07 6.65 14.45
C PHE A 92 22.46 5.39 13.66
N PRO A 93 23.74 5.17 13.36
CA PRO A 93 24.19 4.08 12.49
C PRO A 93 23.84 2.69 13.01
N ASP A 94 23.87 2.46 14.31
CA ASP A 94 23.55 1.16 14.91
C ASP A 94 22.11 0.75 14.62
N TYR A 95 21.16 1.69 14.71
CA TYR A 95 19.76 1.45 14.35
C TYR A 95 19.58 1.26 12.85
N ALA A 96 20.35 1.98 12.04
CA ALA A 96 20.30 1.85 10.58
C ALA A 96 20.80 0.47 10.14
N ASP A 97 21.83 -0.08 10.77
CA ASP A 97 22.36 -1.41 10.49
C ASP A 97 21.38 -2.51 10.90
N GLU A 98 20.74 -2.39 12.07
CA GLU A 98 19.66 -3.28 12.48
C GLU A 98 18.48 -3.26 11.51
N ALA A 99 18.06 -2.08 11.08
CA ALA A 99 16.98 -1.94 10.10
C ALA A 99 17.36 -2.57 8.75
N ARG A 100 18.61 -2.41 8.28
CA ARG A 100 19.09 -3.02 7.04
C ARG A 100 19.11 -4.55 7.10
N LYS A 101 19.49 -5.15 8.23
CA LYS A 101 19.47 -6.60 8.42
C LYS A 101 18.06 -7.19 8.27
N ARG A 102 17.03 -6.39 8.61
CA ARG A 102 15.61 -6.77 8.52
C ARG A 102 14.91 -6.27 7.27
N ALA A 103 15.59 -5.46 6.46
CA ALA A 103 15.02 -4.88 5.25
C ALA A 103 14.93 -5.93 4.13
N GLY A 104 13.85 -5.89 3.39
CA GLY A 104 13.67 -6.73 2.19
C GLY A 104 13.09 -8.10 2.46
N GLU A 105 13.14 -8.62 3.67
CA GLU A 105 12.60 -9.94 4.00
C GLU A 105 11.24 -9.87 4.70
N MET A 106 10.35 -10.76 4.28
CA MET A 106 9.10 -11.01 5.00
C MET A 106 9.36 -12.06 6.09
N PRO A 107 8.65 -12.00 7.23
CA PRO A 107 8.69 -13.07 8.21
C PRO A 107 8.35 -14.42 7.54
N PRO A 108 9.01 -15.53 7.92
CA PRO A 108 8.77 -16.82 7.32
C PRO A 108 7.29 -17.21 7.32
N GLY A 109 6.76 -17.57 6.15
CA GLY A 109 5.36 -17.95 5.95
C GLY A 109 4.37 -16.80 5.84
N CYS A 110 4.82 -15.54 5.89
CA CYS A 110 3.96 -14.37 5.76
C CYS A 110 3.79 -13.97 4.28
N ASP A 111 2.55 -13.88 3.81
CA ASP A 111 2.18 -13.49 2.45
C ASP A 111 1.79 -12.02 2.31
N CYS A 112 2.14 -11.13 3.26
CA CYS A 112 1.78 -9.71 3.19
C CYS A 112 2.12 -9.04 1.85
N ALA A 113 3.25 -9.33 1.26
CA ALA A 113 3.63 -8.76 -0.04
C ALA A 113 2.65 -9.16 -1.14
N ARG A 114 2.24 -10.42 -1.19
CA ARG A 114 1.25 -10.93 -2.14
C ARG A 114 -0.12 -10.30 -1.91
N VAL A 115 -0.52 -10.14 -0.65
CA VAL A 115 -1.77 -9.46 -0.28
C VAL A 115 -1.77 -8.00 -0.75
N VAL A 116 -0.70 -7.26 -0.49
CA VAL A 116 -0.56 -5.85 -0.92
C VAL A 116 -0.58 -5.72 -2.45
N LEU A 117 -0.03 -6.70 -3.16
CA LEU A 117 -0.04 -6.75 -4.63
C LEU A 117 -1.37 -7.28 -5.21
N GLY A 118 -2.35 -7.62 -4.38
CA GLY A 118 -3.64 -8.16 -4.82
C GLY A 118 -3.55 -9.57 -5.42
N GLN A 119 -2.51 -10.32 -5.10
CA GLN A 119 -2.26 -11.68 -5.62
C GLN A 119 -2.91 -12.77 -4.76
N CYS A 120 -3.30 -12.45 -3.54
CA CYS A 120 -4.07 -13.32 -2.66
C CYS A 120 -4.85 -12.49 -1.64
N TYR A 121 -5.87 -13.09 -1.06
CA TYR A 121 -6.60 -12.49 0.05
C TYR A 121 -5.87 -12.73 1.39
N PRO A 122 -6.14 -11.90 2.43
CA PRO A 122 -5.50 -12.07 3.73
C PRO A 122 -5.70 -13.45 4.37
N ASP A 123 -6.88 -14.02 4.25
CA ASP A 123 -7.24 -15.34 4.79
C ASP A 123 -6.61 -16.53 4.02
N GLU A 124 -6.06 -16.30 2.84
CA GLU A 124 -5.27 -17.31 2.12
C GLU A 124 -3.83 -17.43 2.65
N CYS A 125 -3.38 -16.46 3.45
CA CYS A 125 -2.08 -16.55 4.11
C CYS A 125 -2.09 -17.61 5.21
N ARG A 126 -1.14 -18.54 5.17
CA ARG A 126 -1.04 -19.67 6.13
C ARG A 126 -0.94 -19.26 7.60
N LEU A 127 -0.45 -18.05 7.87
CA LEU A 127 -0.32 -17.54 9.23
C LEU A 127 -1.57 -16.80 9.72
N TYR A 128 -2.45 -16.41 8.80
CA TYR A 128 -3.63 -15.63 9.14
C TYR A 128 -4.58 -16.41 10.06
N GLY A 129 -5.02 -15.77 11.14
CA GLY A 129 -5.95 -16.36 12.10
C GLY A 129 -5.33 -17.38 13.05
N THR A 130 -4.18 -17.94 12.71
CA THR A 130 -3.48 -18.97 13.51
C THR A 130 -2.26 -18.37 14.21
N GLY A 131 -1.14 -18.21 13.52
CA GLY A 131 0.09 -17.63 14.05
C GLY A 131 0.11 -16.10 14.01
N CYS A 132 -0.62 -15.48 13.06
CA CYS A 132 -0.66 -14.03 12.88
C CYS A 132 -2.05 -13.48 13.18
N THR A 133 -2.19 -12.80 14.30
CA THR A 133 -3.43 -12.19 14.80
C THR A 133 -3.18 -10.76 15.25
N PRO A 134 -4.20 -9.94 15.50
CA PRO A 134 -4.02 -8.61 16.08
C PRO A 134 -3.27 -8.58 17.42
N ARG A 135 -3.37 -9.67 18.20
CA ARG A 135 -2.65 -9.79 19.49
C ARG A 135 -1.19 -10.24 19.32
N HIS A 136 -0.92 -10.96 18.23
CA HIS A 136 0.42 -11.48 17.90
C HIS A 136 0.71 -11.23 16.41
N PRO A 137 0.90 -9.95 16.01
CA PRO A 137 1.09 -9.61 14.62
C PRO A 137 2.50 -10.03 14.17
N ILE A 138 2.57 -10.84 13.11
CA ILE A 138 3.84 -11.27 12.49
C ILE A 138 4.17 -10.39 11.30
N GLY A 139 3.25 -10.24 10.37
CA GLY A 139 3.45 -9.45 9.18
C GLY A 139 3.03 -7.99 9.34
N PRO A 140 3.64 -7.04 8.59
CA PRO A 140 3.35 -5.62 8.69
C PRO A 140 1.88 -5.26 8.43
N CYS A 141 1.18 -6.00 7.58
CA CYS A 141 -0.25 -5.79 7.32
C CYS A 141 -1.17 -6.14 8.51
N MET A 142 -0.67 -6.87 9.52
CA MET A 142 -1.40 -7.15 10.74
C MET A 142 -0.99 -6.20 11.88
N VAL A 143 0.23 -5.65 11.83
CA VAL A 143 0.75 -4.68 12.81
C VAL A 143 0.00 -3.35 12.70
N SER A 144 -0.17 -2.84 11.49
CA SER A 144 -0.86 -1.57 11.25
C SER A 144 -2.38 -1.77 11.26
N ASP A 145 -3.10 -0.87 11.95
CA ASP A 145 -4.57 -0.84 11.94
C ASP A 145 -5.13 -0.54 10.53
N GLU A 146 -4.34 0.09 9.67
CA GLU A 146 -4.66 0.35 8.25
C GLU A 146 -4.18 -0.75 7.31
N GLY A 147 -3.51 -1.78 7.83
CA GLY A 147 -3.02 -2.89 7.03
C GLY A 147 -4.13 -3.82 6.55
N ALA A 148 -4.01 -4.33 5.33
CA ALA A 148 -5.05 -5.15 4.70
C ALA A 148 -5.49 -6.34 5.56
N CYS A 149 -4.55 -7.08 6.17
CA CYS A 149 -4.87 -8.19 7.06
C CYS A 149 -5.62 -7.73 8.33
N ARG A 150 -5.25 -6.57 8.87
CA ARG A 150 -5.87 -6.01 10.07
C ARG A 150 -7.30 -5.57 9.81
N ILE A 151 -7.54 -4.87 8.69
CA ILE A 151 -8.88 -4.45 8.25
C ILE A 151 -9.75 -5.67 7.97
N TRP A 152 -9.20 -6.68 7.29
CA TRP A 152 -9.90 -7.94 7.01
C TRP A 152 -10.37 -8.64 8.29
N TRP A 153 -9.48 -8.71 9.27
CA TRP A 153 -9.79 -9.24 10.60
C TRP A 153 -10.89 -8.45 11.31
N ALA A 154 -10.80 -7.12 11.30
CA ALA A 154 -11.78 -6.24 11.94
C ALA A 154 -13.17 -6.33 11.28
N SER A 155 -13.22 -6.66 9.98
CA SER A 155 -14.45 -6.89 9.22
C SER A 155 -15.10 -8.26 9.48
N GLY A 156 -14.56 -9.06 10.41
CA GLY A 156 -15.14 -10.34 10.80
C GLY A 156 -14.62 -11.57 10.06
N TYR A 157 -13.74 -11.39 9.08
CA TYR A 157 -13.11 -12.50 8.35
C TYR A 157 -11.95 -13.10 9.17
N ARG A 158 -12.31 -13.81 10.27
CA ARG A 158 -11.33 -14.31 11.25
C ARG A 158 -10.86 -15.71 10.95
N ASP A 159 -11.66 -16.49 10.23
CA ASP A 159 -11.43 -17.90 9.90
C ASP A 159 -11.65 -18.12 8.39
N ASN A 160 -11.07 -19.19 7.86
CA ASN A 160 -11.20 -19.59 6.45
C ASN A 160 -12.62 -20.10 6.08
N GLU A 161 -13.63 -19.88 6.92
CA GLU A 161 -14.97 -20.48 6.78
C GLU A 161 -15.92 -19.71 5.85
N TRP A 162 -15.46 -18.69 5.10
CA TRP A 162 -16.36 -18.05 4.15
C TRP A 162 -16.48 -18.85 2.85
N GLU A 163 -17.47 -19.74 2.80
CA GLU A 163 -17.75 -20.62 1.65
C GLU A 163 -18.22 -19.88 0.37
N GLY A 164 -18.67 -18.63 0.48
CA GLY A 164 -19.25 -17.87 -0.66
C GLY A 164 -18.27 -17.38 -1.73
N ARG A 165 -16.95 -17.56 -1.55
CA ARG A 165 -15.95 -16.98 -2.45
C ARG A 165 -15.57 -17.86 -3.64
N LYS A 166 -15.87 -19.15 -3.59
CA LYS A 166 -15.46 -20.12 -4.62
C LYS A 166 -16.31 -20.08 -5.90
N GLU A 167 -17.44 -19.37 -5.90
CA GLU A 167 -18.37 -19.35 -7.02
C GLU A 167 -18.27 -18.11 -7.94
N SER A 168 -17.43 -17.12 -7.63
CA SER A 168 -17.42 -15.83 -8.36
C SER A 168 -16.22 -15.58 -9.27
N VAL A 169 -15.34 -16.55 -9.49
CA VAL A 169 -14.22 -16.44 -10.46
C VAL A 169 -14.30 -17.62 -11.41
N GLY A 170 -15.23 -17.53 -12.35
CA GLY A 170 -15.37 -18.38 -13.52
C GLY A 170 -15.35 -17.52 -14.77
#